data_c3024e5a962539f15b2164b35dd396c6
#
_entry.id   c3024e5a962539f15b2164b35dd396c6
#
_cell.length_a   1.000
_cell.length_b   1.000
_cell.length_c   1.000
_cell.angle_alpha   90.00
_cell.angle_beta   90.00
_cell.angle_gamma   90.00
#
_symmetry.space_group_name_H-M   'P 1'
#
loop_
_entity.id
_entity.type
_entity.pdbx_description
1 polymer ?
#
loop_
_entity_poly.entity_id
_entity_poly.type
_entity_poly.pdbx_seq_one_letter_code
_entity_poly.pdbx_strand_id
1 'polypeptide(L)'
;GPLIFGPKRFTEPALNLKEIPPVDIFLLTHNHYDHQDMMTIRRFPFKNTKVMAPLKLGKYFEKNGYSDVNEMDWYEEIIINEKMKITFLPAVHWSKRSLTDTNKTLWGNFLIEYDGKKILFACDTGVGDIYKILGNRYGPIDILFINIGAYNFYPISPYKDKSAYHTNPEEALSLGRDLRSKKVIGTHWGTFVLSLEPIMEPPIRFKKNAERYGFKKKDAVIFKIGEISPLKDLIDND
;
A
#
# COMPACT_ATOMS: atom_id res chain seq x y z
N GLY A 1 9.28 6.32 -12.49
CA GLY A 1 8.86 5.47 -13.61
C GLY A 1 9.78 5.63 -14.80
N PRO A 2 9.76 4.73 -15.79
CA PRO A 2 10.63 4.86 -16.98
C PRO A 2 10.31 6.16 -17.71
N LEU A 3 11.33 6.96 -17.96
CA LEU A 3 11.21 8.30 -18.58
C LEU A 3 10.65 8.28 -20.03
N ILE A 4 10.63 7.12 -20.69
CA ILE A 4 10.29 7.00 -22.11
C ILE A 4 9.09 6.07 -22.35
N PHE A 5 8.88 5.03 -21.52
CA PHE A 5 7.78 4.08 -21.63
C PHE A 5 7.14 3.86 -20.27
N GLY A 6 5.85 4.02 -20.17
CA GLY A 6 5.07 3.78 -18.96
C GLY A 6 3.86 4.69 -18.84
N PRO A 7 2.97 4.46 -17.88
CA PRO A 7 1.81 5.31 -17.67
C PRO A 7 2.24 6.72 -17.28
N LYS A 8 1.61 7.71 -17.90
CA LYS A 8 1.85 9.13 -17.56
C LYS A 8 1.31 9.41 -16.15
N ARG A 9 2.05 10.23 -15.40
CA ARG A 9 1.51 10.78 -14.16
C ARG A 9 0.39 11.78 -14.47
N PHE A 10 -0.67 11.68 -13.69
CA PHE A 10 -1.78 12.63 -13.72
C PHE A 10 -1.50 13.83 -12.81
N THR A 11 -0.81 13.58 -11.68
CA THR A 11 -0.43 14.62 -10.71
C THR A 11 1.06 14.57 -10.43
N GLU A 12 1.64 15.70 -10.04
CA GLU A 12 3.02 15.76 -9.57
C GLU A 12 3.19 14.98 -8.25
N PRO A 13 4.41 14.54 -7.92
CA PRO A 13 4.71 13.98 -6.60
C PRO A 13 4.37 14.99 -5.50
N ALA A 14 3.80 14.50 -4.41
CA ALA A 14 3.46 15.33 -3.25
C ALA A 14 4.68 16.02 -2.61
N LEU A 15 5.83 15.34 -2.65
CA LEU A 15 7.12 15.85 -2.15
C LEU A 15 8.22 15.56 -3.16
N ASN A 16 9.14 16.49 -3.32
CA ASN A 16 10.41 16.22 -3.97
C ASN A 16 11.35 15.47 -3.01
N LEU A 17 12.28 14.68 -3.54
CA LEU A 17 13.23 13.92 -2.71
C LEU A 17 14.05 14.81 -1.74
N LYS A 18 14.27 16.09 -2.09
CA LYS A 18 14.97 17.05 -1.25
C LYS A 18 14.14 17.57 -0.07
N GLU A 19 12.81 17.44 -0.15
CA GLU A 19 11.86 17.90 0.86
C GLU A 19 11.47 16.79 1.84
N ILE A 20 11.88 15.55 1.57
CA ILE A 20 11.62 14.42 2.45
C ILE A 20 12.44 14.61 3.74
N PRO A 21 11.78 14.61 4.92
CA PRO A 21 12.50 14.64 6.19
C PRO A 21 13.28 13.34 6.42
N PRO A 22 14.16 13.29 7.42
CA PRO A 22 14.76 12.03 7.86
C PRO A 22 13.69 10.97 8.11
N VAL A 23 13.91 9.77 7.56
CA VAL A 23 13.00 8.65 7.64
C VAL A 23 13.71 7.50 8.36
N ASP A 24 13.11 7.00 9.41
CA ASP A 24 13.67 5.90 10.22
C ASP A 24 13.53 4.55 9.51
N ILE A 25 12.39 4.32 8.85
CA ILE A 25 12.06 3.04 8.23
C ILE A 25 11.52 3.25 6.81
N PHE A 26 12.05 2.49 5.87
CA PHE A 26 11.58 2.41 4.49
C PHE A 26 10.91 1.04 4.28
N LEU A 27 9.63 1.03 3.97
CA LEU A 27 8.86 -0.18 3.68
C LEU A 27 8.63 -0.32 2.18
N LEU A 28 9.00 -1.44 1.60
CA LEU A 28 8.71 -1.79 0.20
C LEU A 28 7.73 -2.96 0.16
N THR A 29 6.58 -2.81 -0.46
CA THR A 29 5.54 -3.87 -0.52
C THR A 29 5.79 -4.90 -1.60
N HIS A 30 6.26 -4.50 -2.78
CA HIS A 30 6.55 -5.36 -3.93
C HIS A 30 7.35 -4.62 -5.01
N ASN A 31 7.67 -5.31 -6.13
CA ASN A 31 8.63 -4.83 -7.11
C ASN A 31 8.03 -4.19 -8.37
N HIS A 32 6.73 -3.93 -8.46
CA HIS A 32 6.18 -3.23 -9.62
C HIS A 32 6.78 -1.84 -9.79
N TYR A 33 6.76 -1.30 -11.01
CA TYR A 33 7.47 -0.06 -11.36
C TYR A 33 6.95 1.18 -10.63
N ASP A 34 5.68 1.22 -10.30
CA ASP A 34 5.01 2.30 -9.58
C ASP A 34 5.21 2.23 -8.05
N HIS A 35 5.73 1.11 -7.53
CA HIS A 35 6.06 0.93 -6.11
C HIS A 35 7.57 0.91 -5.87
N GLN A 36 8.32 0.06 -6.57
CA GLN A 36 9.78 0.06 -6.50
C GLN A 36 10.37 1.03 -7.53
N ASP A 37 10.30 2.33 -7.27
CA ASP A 37 10.96 3.30 -8.13
C ASP A 37 12.47 3.34 -7.89
N MET A 38 13.23 2.87 -8.86
CA MET A 38 14.69 2.81 -8.77
C MET A 38 15.35 4.19 -8.73
N MET A 39 14.71 5.23 -9.28
CA MET A 39 15.25 6.59 -9.15
C MET A 39 15.14 7.09 -7.72
N THR A 40 14.01 6.83 -7.07
CA THR A 40 13.82 7.13 -5.65
C THR A 40 14.84 6.39 -4.80
N ILE A 41 14.97 5.06 -4.96
CA ILE A 41 15.95 4.26 -4.19
C ILE A 41 17.37 4.80 -4.35
N ARG A 42 17.78 5.13 -5.59
CA ARG A 42 19.14 5.66 -5.87
C ARG A 42 19.38 7.03 -5.27
N ARG A 43 18.41 7.94 -5.34
CA ARG A 43 18.53 9.36 -4.97
C ARG A 43 18.03 9.68 -3.57
N PHE A 44 17.41 8.71 -2.88
CA PHE A 44 16.94 8.91 -1.51
C PHE A 44 18.09 9.36 -0.61
N PRO A 45 17.93 10.47 0.12
CA PRO A 45 19.08 11.13 0.78
C PRO A 45 19.59 10.38 2.03
N PHE A 46 18.75 9.55 2.66
CA PHE A 46 19.06 8.90 3.94
C PHE A 46 19.37 7.40 3.71
N LYS A 47 20.64 7.07 3.51
CA LYS A 47 21.09 5.69 3.23
C LYS A 47 21.22 4.81 4.47
N ASN A 48 21.20 5.41 5.65
CA ASN A 48 21.15 4.74 6.95
C ASN A 48 19.73 4.40 7.42
N THR A 49 18.69 4.77 6.65
CA THR A 49 17.31 4.35 6.91
C THR A 49 17.22 2.84 6.94
N LYS A 50 16.58 2.27 7.97
CA LYS A 50 16.27 0.85 8.04
C LYS A 50 15.29 0.47 6.93
N VAL A 51 15.69 -0.46 6.07
CA VAL A 51 14.84 -0.97 4.99
C VAL A 51 14.22 -2.30 5.39
N MET A 52 12.92 -2.43 5.18
CA MET A 52 12.20 -3.69 5.21
C MET A 52 11.59 -3.94 3.83
N ALA A 53 11.97 -5.03 3.22
CA ALA A 53 11.56 -5.41 1.88
C ALA A 53 11.19 -6.88 1.81
N PRO A 54 10.32 -7.29 0.88
CA PRO A 54 10.04 -8.70 0.63
C PRO A 54 11.30 -9.47 0.21
N LEU A 55 11.30 -10.77 0.43
CA LEU A 55 12.38 -11.68 0.00
C LEU A 55 12.82 -11.42 -1.44
N LYS A 56 14.14 -11.37 -1.64
CA LYS A 56 14.87 -11.14 -2.90
C LYS A 56 14.81 -9.70 -3.44
N LEU A 57 14.33 -8.74 -2.65
CA LEU A 57 14.33 -7.31 -3.04
C LEU A 57 15.38 -6.47 -2.31
N GLY A 58 15.99 -6.95 -1.24
CA GLY A 58 17.02 -6.25 -0.47
C GLY A 58 18.21 -5.81 -1.31
N LYS A 59 18.66 -6.66 -2.23
CA LYS A 59 19.79 -6.38 -3.14
C LYS A 59 19.68 -5.05 -3.91
N TYR A 60 18.46 -4.55 -4.16
CA TYR A 60 18.27 -3.28 -4.85
C TYR A 60 18.61 -2.09 -3.95
N PHE A 61 18.46 -2.24 -2.65
CA PHE A 61 18.85 -1.24 -1.66
C PHE A 61 20.34 -1.32 -1.35
N GLU A 62 20.88 -2.52 -1.07
CA GLU A 62 22.30 -2.75 -0.79
C GLU A 62 23.20 -2.19 -1.90
N LYS A 63 22.88 -2.48 -3.18
CA LYS A 63 23.59 -1.95 -4.36
C LYS A 63 23.52 -0.42 -4.48
N ASN A 64 22.64 0.24 -3.75
CA ASN A 64 22.46 1.69 -3.75
C ASN A 64 22.89 2.33 -2.41
N GLY A 65 23.68 1.61 -1.62
CA GLY A 65 24.38 2.14 -0.44
C GLY A 65 23.57 2.15 0.86
N TYR A 66 22.47 1.42 0.94
CA TYR A 66 21.76 1.22 2.21
C TYR A 66 22.48 0.16 3.04
N SER A 67 22.68 0.44 4.32
CA SER A 67 23.46 -0.41 5.24
C SER A 67 22.62 -1.29 6.15
N ASP A 68 21.34 -0.96 6.36
CA ASP A 68 20.43 -1.72 7.22
C ASP A 68 19.24 -2.21 6.39
N VAL A 69 19.40 -3.36 5.74
CA VAL A 69 18.43 -3.95 4.83
C VAL A 69 17.97 -5.30 5.37
N ASN A 70 16.67 -5.42 5.60
CA ASN A 70 16.02 -6.59 6.14
C ASN A 70 15.03 -7.15 5.13
N GLU A 71 15.27 -8.36 4.60
CA GLU A 71 14.31 -9.09 3.80
C GLU A 71 13.36 -9.86 4.71
N MET A 72 12.06 -9.87 4.37
CA MET A 72 11.01 -10.49 5.18
C MET A 72 10.20 -11.50 4.36
N ASP A 73 9.92 -12.66 4.96
CA ASP A 73 8.91 -13.60 4.50
C ASP A 73 7.55 -13.31 5.15
N TRP A 74 6.48 -13.89 4.62
CA TRP A 74 5.15 -13.75 5.22
C TRP A 74 5.12 -14.25 6.66
N TYR A 75 4.48 -13.46 7.51
CA TYR A 75 4.35 -13.65 8.97
C TYR A 75 5.63 -13.41 9.76
N GLU A 76 6.73 -13.01 9.14
CA GLU A 76 7.91 -12.57 9.87
C GLU A 76 7.67 -11.23 10.55
N GLU A 77 8.25 -11.09 11.73
CA GLU A 77 8.12 -9.93 12.59
C GLU A 77 9.50 -9.34 12.91
N ILE A 78 9.60 -8.02 12.87
CA ILE A 78 10.78 -7.30 13.35
C ILE A 78 10.36 -6.36 14.46
N ILE A 79 10.96 -6.54 15.64
CA ILE A 79 10.79 -5.65 16.79
C ILE A 79 11.76 -4.48 16.59
N ILE A 80 11.23 -3.26 16.49
CA ILE A 80 12.01 -2.04 16.33
C ILE A 80 12.46 -1.51 17.70
N ASN A 81 11.52 -1.49 18.64
CA ASN A 81 11.75 -1.12 20.04
C ASN A 81 10.57 -1.62 20.90
N GLU A 82 10.56 -1.27 22.18
CA GLU A 82 9.53 -1.70 23.14
C GLU A 82 8.09 -1.32 22.73
N LYS A 83 7.93 -0.28 21.91
CA LYS A 83 6.62 0.24 21.48
C LYS A 83 6.26 -0.12 20.05
N MET A 84 7.22 -0.57 19.23
CA MET A 84 7.03 -0.72 17.79
C MET A 84 7.48 -2.08 17.28
N LYS A 85 6.55 -2.76 16.62
CA LYS A 85 6.78 -4.01 15.89
C LYS A 85 6.18 -3.90 14.49
N ILE A 86 6.84 -4.50 13.51
CA ILE A 86 6.37 -4.57 12.12
C ILE A 86 6.30 -6.03 11.70
N THR A 87 5.15 -6.43 11.19
CA THR A 87 4.89 -7.77 10.67
C THR A 87 4.63 -7.70 9.17
N PHE A 88 5.28 -8.55 8.38
CA PHE A 88 5.02 -8.67 6.94
C PHE A 88 3.95 -9.74 6.70
N LEU A 89 2.89 -9.41 5.95
CA LEU A 89 1.70 -10.24 5.81
C LEU A 89 1.37 -10.50 4.33
N PRO A 90 0.77 -11.67 3.99
CA PRO A 90 0.41 -11.99 2.61
C PRO A 90 -0.64 -11.03 2.03
N ALA A 91 -0.60 -10.84 0.71
CA ALA A 91 -1.57 -10.09 -0.08
C ALA A 91 -2.00 -10.89 -1.32
N VAL A 92 -3.18 -10.58 -1.87
CA VAL A 92 -3.66 -11.15 -3.15
C VAL A 92 -3.11 -10.31 -4.29
N HIS A 93 -1.84 -10.54 -4.61
CA HIS A 93 -1.14 -9.80 -5.64
C HIS A 93 -0.08 -10.68 -6.31
N TRP A 94 0.86 -10.10 -7.01
CA TRP A 94 1.94 -10.75 -7.73
C TRP A 94 3.15 -9.82 -7.85
N SER A 95 4.27 -10.36 -8.32
CA SER A 95 5.47 -9.57 -8.55
C SER A 95 6.01 -9.80 -9.96
N LYS A 96 6.47 -8.72 -10.59
CA LYS A 96 7.14 -8.76 -11.88
C LYS A 96 7.83 -7.44 -12.19
N ARG A 97 9.03 -7.50 -12.78
CA ARG A 97 9.77 -6.35 -13.25
C ARG A 97 10.47 -6.57 -14.58
N SER A 98 10.58 -7.83 -15.02
CA SER A 98 11.17 -8.23 -16.29
C SER A 98 10.32 -9.30 -16.98
N LEU A 99 10.73 -9.73 -18.17
CA LEU A 99 10.01 -10.79 -18.90
C LEU A 99 10.10 -12.16 -18.22
N THR A 100 11.09 -12.36 -17.35
CA THR A 100 11.45 -13.70 -16.82
C THR A 100 11.34 -13.80 -15.30
N ASP A 101 10.87 -12.78 -14.59
CA ASP A 101 10.90 -12.74 -13.12
C ASP A 101 9.52 -12.76 -12.44
N THR A 102 8.46 -13.11 -13.17
CA THR A 102 7.11 -13.24 -12.59
C THR A 102 7.13 -14.13 -11.36
N ASN A 103 6.67 -13.58 -10.23
CA ASN A 103 6.59 -14.22 -8.92
C ASN A 103 7.93 -14.78 -8.39
N LYS A 104 9.06 -14.24 -8.83
CA LYS A 104 10.39 -14.63 -8.33
C LYS A 104 10.84 -13.83 -7.10
N THR A 105 10.15 -12.77 -6.76
CA THR A 105 10.29 -12.00 -5.52
C THR A 105 8.98 -12.03 -4.75
N LEU A 106 9.03 -11.84 -3.45
CA LEU A 106 7.83 -11.84 -2.63
C LEU A 106 7.09 -10.48 -2.70
N TRP A 107 5.87 -10.42 -2.20
CA TRP A 107 5.01 -9.24 -2.07
C TRP A 107 4.13 -9.36 -0.83
N GLY A 108 3.65 -8.25 -0.27
CA GLY A 108 2.77 -8.32 0.90
C GLY A 108 2.45 -6.99 1.55
N ASN A 109 1.67 -7.10 2.60
CA ASN A 109 1.22 -6.00 3.45
C ASN A 109 2.18 -5.78 4.61
N PHE A 110 2.24 -4.56 5.16
CA PHE A 110 2.92 -4.28 6.42
C PHE A 110 1.91 -3.94 7.52
N LEU A 111 1.88 -4.74 8.57
CA LEU A 111 1.20 -4.40 9.81
C LEU A 111 2.21 -3.71 10.75
N ILE A 112 1.93 -2.47 11.08
CA ILE A 112 2.71 -1.67 12.02
C ILE A 112 1.92 -1.62 13.33
N GLU A 113 2.46 -2.22 14.37
CA GLU A 113 1.96 -2.11 15.73
C GLU A 113 2.82 -1.07 16.47
N TYR A 114 2.21 0.02 16.88
CA TYR A 114 2.89 1.12 17.54
C TYR A 114 2.05 1.65 18.71
N ASP A 115 2.62 1.59 19.92
CA ASP A 115 2.00 2.09 21.15
C ASP A 115 0.54 1.60 21.34
N GLY A 116 0.33 0.30 21.11
CA GLY A 116 -0.97 -0.36 21.21
C GLY A 116 -1.93 -0.10 20.04
N LYS A 117 -1.53 0.67 19.02
CA LYS A 117 -2.31 0.92 17.79
C LYS A 117 -1.83 0.05 16.65
N LYS A 118 -2.73 -0.34 15.77
CA LYS A 118 -2.49 -1.22 14.63
C LYS A 118 -2.80 -0.50 13.32
N ILE A 119 -1.79 -0.32 12.51
CA ILE A 119 -1.88 0.29 11.19
C ILE A 119 -1.51 -0.77 10.16
N LEU A 120 -2.44 -1.12 9.29
CA LEU A 120 -2.16 -2.01 8.17
C LEU A 120 -1.99 -1.20 6.89
N PHE A 121 -0.77 -1.17 6.37
CA PHE A 121 -0.49 -0.63 5.06
C PHE A 121 -0.58 -1.77 4.05
N ALA A 122 -1.70 -1.85 3.33
CA ALA A 122 -1.90 -2.87 2.34
C ALA A 122 -1.04 -2.59 1.10
N CYS A 123 -0.46 -3.65 0.57
CA CYS A 123 0.06 -3.73 -0.79
C CYS A 123 -1.08 -3.49 -1.79
N ASP A 124 -0.77 -3.39 -3.06
CA ASP A 124 -1.77 -3.65 -4.08
C ASP A 124 -2.34 -5.04 -3.85
N THR A 125 -3.65 -5.13 -3.83
CA THR A 125 -4.32 -6.40 -3.54
C THR A 125 -5.69 -6.49 -4.21
N GLY A 126 -6.02 -7.71 -4.64
CA GLY A 126 -7.39 -8.11 -4.94
C GLY A 126 -8.11 -8.67 -3.71
N VAL A 127 -9.33 -9.16 -3.92
CA VAL A 127 -10.14 -9.80 -2.89
C VAL A 127 -9.66 -11.23 -2.63
N GLY A 128 -9.65 -11.64 -1.35
CA GLY A 128 -9.35 -13.02 -0.97
C GLY A 128 -9.65 -13.30 0.50
N ASP A 129 -9.93 -14.57 0.80
CA ASP A 129 -10.24 -15.03 2.16
C ASP A 129 -9.11 -14.83 3.16
N ILE A 130 -7.90 -14.59 2.67
CA ILE A 130 -6.74 -14.27 3.52
C ILE A 130 -7.03 -13.07 4.43
N TYR A 131 -7.82 -12.07 3.99
CA TYR A 131 -8.14 -10.89 4.78
C TYR A 131 -9.06 -11.19 5.97
N LYS A 132 -9.95 -12.17 5.85
CA LYS A 132 -10.71 -12.70 7.01
C LYS A 132 -9.80 -13.39 8.01
N ILE A 133 -8.85 -14.18 7.52
CA ILE A 133 -7.84 -14.85 8.36
C ILE A 133 -7.00 -13.80 9.10
N LEU A 134 -6.50 -12.78 8.38
CA LEU A 134 -5.73 -11.69 8.96
C LEU A 134 -6.55 -10.89 9.98
N GLY A 135 -7.82 -10.60 9.67
CA GLY A 135 -8.74 -9.93 10.59
C GLY A 135 -8.98 -10.73 11.88
N ASN A 136 -9.10 -12.04 11.78
CA ASN A 136 -9.25 -12.91 12.96
C ASN A 136 -7.98 -12.95 13.80
N ARG A 137 -6.80 -12.98 13.16
CA ARG A 137 -5.52 -13.12 13.85
C ARG A 137 -5.00 -11.79 14.42
N TYR A 138 -5.11 -10.70 13.68
CA TYR A 138 -4.46 -9.42 13.99
C TYR A 138 -5.44 -8.29 14.29
N GLY A 139 -6.69 -8.38 13.85
CA GLY A 139 -7.69 -7.33 14.08
C GLY A 139 -8.15 -7.24 15.54
N PRO A 140 -8.83 -6.15 15.92
CA PRO A 140 -9.20 -5.04 15.04
C PRO A 140 -8.00 -4.21 14.59
N ILE A 141 -8.08 -3.67 13.37
CA ILE A 141 -7.10 -2.73 12.82
C ILE A 141 -7.58 -1.31 13.05
N ASP A 142 -6.75 -0.43 13.62
CA ASP A 142 -7.14 0.96 13.86
C ASP A 142 -7.24 1.74 12.55
N ILE A 143 -6.22 1.61 11.68
CA ILE A 143 -6.17 2.27 10.37
C ILE A 143 -5.74 1.27 9.29
N LEU A 144 -6.53 1.14 8.24
CA LEU A 144 -6.19 0.39 7.04
C LEU A 144 -5.95 1.36 5.87
N PHE A 145 -4.77 1.31 5.28
CA PHE A 145 -4.49 1.89 3.96
C PHE A 145 -4.67 0.80 2.91
N ILE A 146 -5.50 1.03 1.88
CA ILE A 146 -5.80 0.02 0.87
C ILE A 146 -6.03 0.65 -0.51
N ASN A 147 -5.58 -0.03 -1.56
CA ASN A 147 -5.83 0.39 -2.94
C ASN A 147 -7.32 0.43 -3.26
N ILE A 148 -7.76 1.46 -4.00
CA ILE A 148 -9.14 1.64 -4.49
C ILE A 148 -9.21 1.91 -5.99
N GLY A 149 -8.10 1.85 -6.70
CA GLY A 149 -7.97 2.12 -8.13
C GLY A 149 -7.25 0.99 -8.87
N ALA A 150 -7.10 1.16 -10.17
CA ALA A 150 -6.50 0.19 -11.09
C ALA A 150 -7.30 -1.13 -11.20
N TYR A 151 -8.61 -1.04 -11.33
CA TYR A 151 -9.49 -2.21 -11.40
C TYR A 151 -10.14 -2.45 -12.77
N ASN A 152 -10.18 -1.47 -13.68
CA ASN A 152 -10.80 -1.61 -14.99
C ASN A 152 -9.75 -1.90 -16.09
N PHE A 153 -9.51 -3.17 -16.36
CA PHE A 153 -8.60 -3.63 -17.41
C PHE A 153 -9.34 -4.17 -18.65
N TYR A 154 -10.59 -3.75 -18.88
CA TYR A 154 -11.33 -4.14 -20.09
C TYR A 154 -10.60 -3.62 -21.36
N PRO A 155 -10.52 -4.39 -22.48
CA PRO A 155 -11.03 -5.75 -22.68
C PRO A 155 -10.03 -6.87 -22.29
N ILE A 156 -8.86 -6.56 -21.73
CA ILE A 156 -7.87 -7.58 -21.28
C ILE A 156 -8.50 -8.44 -20.18
N SER A 157 -9.21 -7.82 -19.24
CA SER A 157 -10.12 -8.50 -18.32
C SER A 157 -11.55 -8.38 -18.87
N PRO A 158 -12.39 -9.42 -18.74
CA PRO A 158 -13.79 -9.37 -19.19
C PRO A 158 -14.65 -8.41 -18.34
N TYR A 159 -14.17 -7.97 -17.19
CA TYR A 159 -14.87 -7.12 -16.25
C TYR A 159 -14.37 -5.68 -16.31
N LYS A 160 -15.30 -4.70 -16.32
CA LYS A 160 -14.98 -3.27 -16.33
C LYS A 160 -14.75 -2.67 -14.95
N ASP A 161 -15.20 -3.34 -13.91
CA ASP A 161 -15.23 -2.84 -12.53
C ASP A 161 -14.59 -3.80 -11.54
N LYS A 162 -13.85 -4.80 -12.02
CA LYS A 162 -13.26 -5.84 -11.18
C LYS A 162 -11.91 -6.30 -11.71
N SER A 163 -10.96 -6.47 -10.81
CA SER A 163 -9.65 -7.05 -11.07
C SER A 163 -9.34 -8.18 -10.09
N ALA A 164 -8.55 -9.16 -10.53
CA ALA A 164 -8.06 -10.22 -9.64
C ALA A 164 -7.00 -9.73 -8.63
N TYR A 165 -6.34 -8.61 -8.94
CA TYR A 165 -5.13 -8.15 -8.21
C TYR A 165 -5.25 -6.74 -7.65
N HIS A 166 -6.37 -6.04 -7.88
CA HIS A 166 -6.66 -4.73 -7.33
C HIS A 166 -8.13 -4.66 -6.91
N THR A 167 -8.39 -4.18 -5.71
CA THR A 167 -9.75 -3.93 -5.24
C THR A 167 -10.33 -2.69 -5.91
N ASN A 168 -11.60 -2.77 -6.29
CA ASN A 168 -12.41 -1.58 -6.51
C ASN A 168 -12.81 -0.95 -5.15
N PRO A 169 -13.43 0.24 -5.13
CA PRO A 169 -13.76 0.92 -3.88
C PRO A 169 -14.66 0.12 -2.92
N GLU A 170 -15.63 -0.60 -3.45
CA GLU A 170 -16.56 -1.41 -2.66
C GLU A 170 -15.88 -2.65 -2.08
N GLU A 171 -15.02 -3.29 -2.86
CA GLU A 171 -14.22 -4.42 -2.43
C GLU A 171 -13.23 -4.01 -1.32
N ALA A 172 -12.59 -2.83 -1.45
CA ALA A 172 -11.70 -2.29 -0.43
C ALA A 172 -12.43 -2.07 0.91
N LEU A 173 -13.65 -1.52 0.87
CA LEU A 173 -14.49 -1.37 2.06
C LEU A 173 -14.90 -2.75 2.64
N SER A 174 -15.19 -3.74 1.78
CA SER A 174 -15.48 -5.10 2.24
C SER A 174 -14.28 -5.73 2.96
N LEU A 175 -13.08 -5.59 2.40
CA LEU A 175 -11.85 -6.07 3.06
C LEU A 175 -11.58 -5.32 4.38
N GLY A 176 -11.91 -4.02 4.45
CA GLY A 176 -11.86 -3.26 5.70
C GLY A 176 -12.75 -3.88 6.80
N ARG A 177 -13.94 -4.39 6.44
CA ARG A 177 -14.79 -5.13 7.37
C ARG A 177 -14.21 -6.48 7.78
N ASP A 178 -13.69 -7.23 6.81
CA ASP A 178 -13.06 -8.53 7.07
C ASP A 178 -11.87 -8.38 8.05
N LEU A 179 -11.12 -7.27 7.95
CA LEU A 179 -10.05 -6.90 8.87
C LEU A 179 -10.53 -6.28 10.19
N ARG A 180 -11.83 -6.04 10.35
CA ARG A 180 -12.42 -5.33 11.49
C ARG A 180 -11.80 -3.95 11.69
N SER A 181 -11.54 -3.24 10.58
CA SER A 181 -10.88 -1.93 10.61
C SER A 181 -11.82 -0.86 11.16
N LYS A 182 -11.28 0.04 11.99
CA LYS A 182 -12.01 1.21 12.51
C LYS A 182 -12.08 2.30 11.45
N LYS A 183 -10.95 2.58 10.79
CA LYS A 183 -10.85 3.52 9.66
C LYS A 183 -10.25 2.84 8.44
N VAL A 184 -10.73 3.22 7.27
CA VAL A 184 -10.20 2.77 5.97
C VAL A 184 -9.81 4.00 5.16
N ILE A 185 -8.57 4.04 4.70
CA ILE A 185 -8.00 5.10 3.87
C ILE A 185 -7.77 4.55 2.48
N GLY A 186 -8.50 5.10 1.50
CA GLY A 186 -8.37 4.71 0.11
C GLY A 186 -7.10 5.29 -0.53
N THR A 187 -6.26 4.44 -1.06
CA THR A 187 -5.00 4.76 -1.73
C THR A 187 -4.97 4.27 -3.18
N HIS A 188 -3.85 4.42 -3.86
CA HIS A 188 -3.61 3.91 -5.22
C HIS A 188 -4.62 4.43 -6.25
N TRP A 189 -4.90 5.73 -6.24
CA TRP A 189 -5.76 6.43 -7.20
C TRP A 189 -5.19 7.81 -7.53
N GLY A 190 -5.60 8.37 -8.68
CA GLY A 190 -5.32 9.76 -9.03
C GLY A 190 -3.87 10.11 -9.40
N THR A 191 -2.92 9.18 -9.31
CA THR A 191 -1.49 9.44 -9.59
C THR A 191 -1.08 9.03 -10.99
N PHE A 192 -1.40 7.82 -11.38
CA PHE A 192 -1.13 7.28 -12.71
C PHE A 192 -2.42 6.79 -13.37
N VAL A 193 -2.50 6.90 -14.69
CA VAL A 193 -3.55 6.25 -15.48
C VAL A 193 -3.08 4.81 -15.74
N LEU A 194 -3.41 3.89 -14.85
CA LEU A 194 -3.01 2.47 -14.92
C LEU A 194 -4.08 1.60 -15.59
N SER A 195 -5.32 2.03 -15.59
CA SER A 195 -6.51 1.31 -16.06
C SER A 195 -7.55 2.27 -16.65
N LEU A 196 -8.74 1.78 -17.00
CA LEU A 196 -9.70 2.53 -17.79
C LEU A 196 -10.84 3.17 -16.99
N GLU A 197 -10.89 3.00 -15.68
CA GLU A 197 -11.86 3.77 -14.86
C GLU A 197 -11.54 5.26 -14.88
N PRO A 198 -12.55 6.13 -14.84
CA PRO A 198 -12.35 7.57 -14.71
C PRO A 198 -11.54 7.90 -13.45
N ILE A 199 -10.52 8.74 -13.58
CA ILE A 199 -9.52 8.97 -12.55
C ILE A 199 -10.08 9.41 -11.18
N MET A 200 -11.24 10.09 -11.19
CA MET A 200 -11.93 10.54 -9.97
C MET A 200 -13.06 9.59 -9.53
N GLU A 201 -13.32 8.52 -10.26
CA GLU A 201 -14.36 7.55 -9.89
C GLU A 201 -14.04 6.82 -8.58
N PRO A 202 -12.80 6.33 -8.35
CA PRO A 202 -12.47 5.57 -7.14
C PRO A 202 -12.80 6.32 -5.84
N PRO A 203 -12.34 7.56 -5.60
CA PRO A 203 -12.64 8.28 -4.35
C PRO A 203 -14.12 8.62 -4.20
N ILE A 204 -14.83 8.90 -5.30
CA ILE A 204 -16.27 9.20 -5.27
C ILE A 204 -17.06 7.94 -4.86
N ARG A 205 -16.80 6.81 -5.51
CA ARG A 205 -17.44 5.52 -5.18
C ARG A 205 -17.14 5.08 -3.75
N PHE A 206 -15.89 5.21 -3.31
CA PHE A 206 -15.48 4.87 -1.97
C PHE A 206 -16.26 5.63 -0.90
N LYS A 207 -16.31 6.95 -0.99
CA LYS A 207 -17.09 7.79 -0.06
C LYS A 207 -18.58 7.52 -0.11
N LYS A 208 -19.14 7.32 -1.31
CA LYS A 208 -20.57 7.07 -1.52
C LYS A 208 -21.02 5.76 -0.87
N ASN A 209 -20.20 4.72 -0.90
CA ASN A 209 -20.56 3.39 -0.45
C ASN A 209 -20.15 3.08 1.01
N ALA A 210 -19.43 3.96 1.69
CA ALA A 210 -18.90 3.73 3.04
C ALA A 210 -19.96 3.20 4.01
N GLU A 211 -21.11 3.87 4.13
CA GLU A 211 -22.18 3.51 5.07
C GLU A 211 -22.80 2.15 4.75
N ARG A 212 -22.93 1.79 3.48
CA ARG A 212 -23.41 0.47 3.03
C ARG A 212 -22.51 -0.67 3.53
N TYR A 213 -21.21 -0.40 3.68
CA TYR A 213 -20.22 -1.35 4.18
C TYR A 213 -19.95 -1.21 5.69
N GLY A 214 -20.75 -0.41 6.40
CA GLY A 214 -20.71 -0.30 7.87
C GLY A 214 -19.70 0.71 8.40
N PHE A 215 -19.16 1.57 7.55
CA PHE A 215 -18.27 2.67 7.95
C PHE A 215 -19.03 3.99 8.02
N LYS A 216 -18.87 4.77 9.09
CA LYS A 216 -19.30 6.17 9.08
C LYS A 216 -18.56 6.94 8.01
N LYS A 217 -19.13 8.01 7.46
CA LYS A 217 -18.48 8.84 6.42
C LYS A 217 -17.11 9.38 6.84
N LYS A 218 -16.91 9.64 8.13
CA LYS A 218 -15.65 10.11 8.70
C LYS A 218 -14.57 8.99 8.76
N ASP A 219 -14.98 7.72 8.77
CA ASP A 219 -14.10 6.56 8.94
C ASP A 219 -13.66 5.94 7.61
N ALA A 220 -14.33 6.29 6.50
CA ALA A 220 -13.87 6.01 5.14
C ALA A 220 -13.18 7.27 4.59
N VAL A 221 -11.87 7.34 4.67
CA VAL A 221 -11.08 8.55 4.44
C VAL A 221 -10.46 8.56 3.04
N ILE A 222 -10.50 9.71 2.40
CA ILE A 222 -9.75 10.00 1.17
C ILE A 222 -8.94 11.27 1.41
N PHE A 223 -7.64 11.17 1.34
CA PHE A 223 -6.74 12.31 1.35
C PHE A 223 -6.61 12.93 -0.03
N LYS A 224 -6.49 14.25 -0.10
CA LYS A 224 -6.00 14.91 -1.30
C LYS A 224 -4.54 14.52 -1.51
N ILE A 225 -4.10 14.48 -2.76
CA ILE A 225 -2.69 14.20 -3.05
C ILE A 225 -1.84 15.33 -2.47
N GLY A 226 -0.88 14.97 -1.61
CA GLY A 226 -0.07 15.93 -0.84
C GLY A 226 -0.66 16.41 0.48
N GLU A 227 -1.85 15.96 0.86
CA GLU A 227 -2.43 16.27 2.16
C GLU A 227 -1.65 15.58 3.28
N ILE A 228 -1.40 16.31 4.35
CA ILE A 228 -0.72 15.81 5.56
C ILE A 228 -1.73 15.83 6.71
N SER A 229 -1.80 14.73 7.45
CA SER A 229 -2.60 14.64 8.68
C SER A 229 -1.77 14.00 9.79
N PRO A 230 -1.75 14.56 11.01
CA PRO A 230 -1.15 13.90 12.15
C PRO A 230 -1.82 12.54 12.42
N LEU A 231 -1.04 11.53 12.72
CA LEU A 231 -1.57 10.19 13.01
C LEU A 231 -2.57 10.19 14.17
N LYS A 232 -2.32 11.00 15.22
CA LYS A 232 -3.23 11.16 16.36
C LYS A 232 -4.63 11.59 15.93
N ASP A 233 -4.75 12.49 14.95
CA ASP A 233 -6.04 13.01 14.48
C ASP A 233 -6.83 11.93 13.72
N LEU A 234 -6.15 10.93 13.18
CA LEU A 234 -6.76 9.77 12.55
C LEU A 234 -7.22 8.71 13.56
N ILE A 235 -6.53 8.61 14.70
CA ILE A 235 -6.80 7.60 15.73
C ILE A 235 -7.82 8.09 16.75
N ASP A 236 -7.72 9.34 17.21
CA ASP A 236 -8.44 9.87 18.36
C ASP A 236 -9.79 10.53 18.02
N ASN A 237 -10.14 10.70 16.75
CA ASN A 237 -11.43 11.25 16.31
C ASN A 237 -12.55 10.18 16.29
N ASP A 238 -12.85 9.59 17.45
CA ASP A 238 -14.01 8.72 17.66
C ASP A 238 -15.32 9.51 17.80
#